data_998b6184af09e903abcac22fce3476f0
#
_entry.id   998b6184af09e903abcac22fce3476f0
#
_cell.length_a   1.000
_cell.length_b   1.000
_cell.length_c   1.000
_cell.angle_alpha   90.00
_cell.angle_beta   90.00
_cell.angle_gamma   90.00
#
_symmetry.space_group_name_H-M   'P 1'
#
loop_
_entity.id
_entity.type
_entity.pdbx_description
1 polymer ?
#
loop_
_entity_poly.entity_id
_entity_poly.type
_entity_poly.pdbx_seq_one_letter_code
_entity_poly.pdbx_strand_id
1 'polypeptide(L)' 'MTAPQRNNPLHGVTLQMMLEQMVDQFGWEGLARDVPLRCFLIEPSMTSALKYLRKAPRARQKVEEIYARLVAGRRR' A
#
# COMPACT_ATOMS: atom_id res chain seq x y z
N MET A 1 -16.96 14.58 4.44
CA MET A 1 -16.71 14.13 4.09
C MET A 1 -15.81 13.77 3.26
N THR A 2 -15.42 13.25 2.95
CA THR A 2 -14.46 13.02 2.32
C THR A 2 -14.63 12.61 1.08
N ALA A 3 -15.10 13.20 0.39
CA ALA A 3 -15.41 13.02 -0.91
C ALA A 3 -14.40 12.55 -1.83
N PRO A 4 -13.20 12.76 -1.63
CA PRO A 4 -12.21 12.40 -2.63
C PRO A 4 -12.15 10.94 -2.96
N GLN A 5 -12.79 10.13 -2.19
CA GLN A 5 -12.67 8.73 -2.46
C GLN A 5 -13.82 8.10 -3.13
N ARG A 6 -14.74 8.86 -3.57
CA ARG A 6 -15.98 8.31 -4.03
C ARG A 6 -15.85 7.35 -5.20
N ASN A 7 -14.89 7.54 -6.05
CA ASN A 7 -14.73 6.62 -7.18
C ASN A 7 -13.62 5.66 -6.99
N ASN A 8 -13.13 5.59 -5.81
CA ASN A 8 -11.94 4.84 -5.52
C ASN A 8 -12.29 3.51 -4.87
N PRO A 9 -11.85 2.38 -5.43
CA PRO A 9 -12.10 1.08 -4.78
C PRO A 9 -11.47 1.00 -3.41
N LEU A 10 -10.64 1.98 -3.06
CA LEU A 10 -9.99 2.03 -1.77
C LEU A 10 -10.75 2.90 -0.78
N HIS A 11 -11.97 3.25 -1.14
CA HIS A 11 -12.79 4.09 -0.29
C HIS A 11 -12.91 3.46 1.11
N GLY A 12 -12.62 4.26 2.13
CA GLY A 12 -12.70 3.79 3.49
C GLY A 12 -11.50 3.00 3.98
N VAL A 13 -10.51 2.83 3.14
CA VAL A 13 -9.32 2.09 3.51
C VAL A 13 -8.15 3.04 3.65
N THR A 14 -7.50 3.03 4.79
CA THR A 14 -6.34 3.89 5.03
C THR A 14 -5.10 3.27 4.43
N LEU A 15 -4.07 4.10 4.25
CA LEU A 15 -2.78 3.62 3.77
C LEU A 15 -2.23 2.52 4.69
N GLN A 16 -2.40 2.69 5.99
CA GLN A 16 -1.92 1.68 6.94
C GLN A 16 -2.64 0.36 6.73
N MET A 17 -3.95 0.41 6.54
CA MET A 17 -4.73 -0.81 6.32
C MET A 17 -4.29 -1.50 5.04
N MET A 18 -4.02 -0.73 3.99
CA MET A 18 -3.55 -1.32 2.75
C MET A 18 -2.22 -2.02 2.95
N LEU A 19 -1.29 -1.36 3.61
CA LEU A 19 0.01 -1.96 3.85
C LEU A 19 -0.08 -3.19 4.72
N GLU A 20 -0.90 -3.15 5.75
CA GLU A 20 -1.06 -4.30 6.63
C GLU A 20 -1.52 -5.52 5.84
N GLN A 21 -2.50 -5.33 4.98
CA GLN A 21 -3.00 -6.44 4.18
C GLN A 21 -1.98 -6.93 3.17
N MET A 22 -1.25 -6.00 2.58
CA MET A 22 -0.26 -6.38 1.59
C MET A 22 0.93 -7.10 2.22
N VAL A 23 1.34 -6.66 3.40
CA VAL A 23 2.41 -7.35 4.11
C VAL A 23 1.95 -8.74 4.53
N ASP A 24 0.71 -8.86 4.95
CA ASP A 24 0.16 -10.15 5.33
C ASP A 24 0.13 -11.10 4.14
N GLN A 25 -0.16 -10.58 2.97
CA GLN A 25 -0.31 -11.39 1.78
C GLN A 25 1.01 -11.72 1.11
N PHE A 26 1.89 -10.73 1.00
CA PHE A 26 3.13 -10.86 0.23
C PHE A 26 4.39 -10.84 1.07
N GLY A 27 4.31 -10.33 2.28
CA GLY A 27 5.51 -10.05 3.08
C GLY A 27 6.22 -8.82 2.57
N TRP A 28 7.16 -8.34 3.38
CA TRP A 28 7.93 -7.17 2.97
C TRP A 28 8.74 -7.45 1.70
N GLU A 29 9.24 -8.68 1.58
CA GLU A 29 10.01 -9.06 0.41
C GLU A 29 9.17 -8.99 -0.86
N GLY A 30 7.94 -9.49 -0.77
CA GLY A 30 7.04 -9.45 -1.92
C GLY A 30 6.72 -8.03 -2.33
N LEU A 31 6.47 -7.17 -1.35
CA LEU A 31 6.24 -5.77 -1.64
C LEU A 31 7.44 -5.12 -2.30
N ALA A 32 8.63 -5.44 -1.83
CA ALA A 32 9.84 -4.83 -2.37
C ALA A 32 10.10 -5.25 -3.80
N ARG A 33 9.60 -6.39 -4.23
CA ARG A 33 9.75 -6.79 -5.62
C ARG A 33 8.99 -5.87 -6.55
N ASP A 34 7.78 -5.48 -6.14
CA ASP A 34 6.95 -4.62 -6.96
C ASP A 34 7.26 -3.15 -6.75
N VAL A 35 7.62 -2.80 -5.53
CA VAL A 35 7.92 -1.42 -5.18
C VAL A 35 9.24 -1.42 -4.42
N PRO A 36 10.36 -1.37 -5.12
CA PRO A 36 11.69 -1.51 -4.49
C PRO A 36 12.10 -0.25 -3.75
N LEU A 37 11.47 -0.01 -2.62
CA LEU A 37 11.78 1.13 -1.78
C LEU A 37 12.67 0.71 -0.64
N ARG A 38 13.54 1.62 -0.22
CA ARG A 38 14.43 1.33 0.88
C ARG A 38 13.67 0.95 2.14
N CYS A 39 12.54 1.60 2.37
CA CYS A 39 11.75 1.32 3.56
C CYS A 39 11.15 -0.08 3.55
N PHE A 40 11.18 -0.75 2.41
CA PHE A 40 10.73 -2.14 2.32
C PHE A 40 11.90 -3.11 2.32
N LEU A 41 13.08 -2.63 1.98
CA LEU A 41 14.24 -3.49 1.81
C LEU A 41 15.14 -3.53 3.04
N ILE A 42 15.26 -2.42 3.72
CA ILE A 42 16.17 -2.29 4.85
C ILE A 42 15.39 -2.07 6.12
N GLU A 43 15.47 -3.03 7.02
CA GLU A 43 14.76 -2.96 8.30
C GLU A 43 13.32 -2.51 8.12
N PRO A 44 12.55 -3.23 7.33
CA PRO A 44 11.19 -2.79 7.06
C PRO A 44 10.35 -2.76 8.33
N SER A 45 9.55 -1.71 8.46
CA SER A 45 8.62 -1.61 9.55
C SER A 45 7.43 -0.79 9.08
N MET A 46 6.30 -1.01 9.71
CA MET A 46 5.09 -0.29 9.34
C MET A 46 5.26 1.21 9.54
N THR A 47 5.85 1.61 10.67
CA THR A 47 6.04 3.02 10.96
C THR A 47 6.91 3.70 9.92
N SER A 48 8.01 3.08 9.59
CA SER A 48 8.96 3.63 8.63
C SER A 48 8.34 3.73 7.24
N ALA A 49 7.65 2.69 6.84
CA ALA A 49 7.01 2.65 5.53
C ALA A 49 5.96 3.74 5.40
N LEU A 50 5.11 3.88 6.40
CA LEU A 50 4.06 4.88 6.36
C LEU A 50 4.64 6.29 6.31
N LYS A 51 5.67 6.52 7.09
CA LYS A 51 6.30 7.82 7.12
C LYS A 51 6.84 8.19 5.74
N TYR A 52 7.52 7.25 5.11
CA TYR A 52 8.06 7.50 3.79
C TYR A 52 6.97 7.72 2.76
N LEU A 53 5.95 6.86 2.77
CA LEU A 53 4.92 6.93 1.76
C LEU A 53 4.08 8.20 1.85
N ARG A 54 3.94 8.74 3.03
CA ARG A 54 3.22 10.00 3.18
C ARG A 54 3.94 11.17 2.51
N LYS A 55 5.25 11.04 2.36
CA LYS A 55 6.04 12.08 1.73
C LYS A 55 6.34 11.80 0.28
N ALA A 56 5.98 10.63 -0.21
CA ALA A 56 6.29 10.22 -1.56
C ALA A 56 5.03 9.83 -2.30
N PRO A 57 4.33 10.79 -2.88
CA PRO A 57 3.05 10.52 -3.54
C PRO A 57 3.11 9.46 -4.63
N ARG A 58 4.19 9.44 -5.39
CA ARG A 58 4.31 8.45 -6.45
C ARG A 58 4.43 7.05 -5.92
N ALA A 59 5.21 6.89 -4.85
CA ALA A 59 5.35 5.58 -4.22
C ALA A 59 4.05 5.14 -3.62
N ARG A 60 3.34 6.06 -2.97
CA ARG A 60 2.05 5.75 -2.40
C ARG A 60 1.06 5.33 -3.47
N GLN A 61 1.07 6.02 -4.59
CA GLN A 61 0.19 5.69 -5.69
C GLN A 61 0.45 4.28 -6.20
N LYS A 62 1.71 3.91 -6.28
CA LYS A 62 2.08 2.56 -6.71
C LYS A 62 1.54 1.52 -5.75
N VAL A 63 1.66 1.78 -4.46
CA VAL A 63 1.13 0.89 -3.45
C VAL A 63 -0.38 0.75 -3.59
N GLU A 64 -1.05 1.87 -3.82
CA GLU A 64 -2.50 1.85 -3.99
C GLU A 64 -2.92 1.04 -5.22
N GLU A 65 -2.17 1.14 -6.29
CA GLU A 65 -2.47 0.37 -7.49
C GLU A 65 -2.36 -1.12 -7.24
N ILE A 66 -1.32 -1.51 -6.53
CA ILE A 66 -1.11 -2.92 -6.23
C ILE A 66 -2.20 -3.43 -5.31
N TYR A 67 -2.56 -2.63 -4.33
CA TYR A 67 -3.63 -3.00 -3.42
C TYR A 67 -4.95 -3.15 -4.17
N ALA A 68 -5.22 -2.26 -5.09
CA ALA A 68 -6.46 -2.34 -5.87
C ALA A 68 -6.54 -3.65 -6.66
N ARG A 69 -5.41 -4.08 -7.22
CA ARG A 69 -5.38 -5.36 -7.92
C ARG A 69 -5.59 -6.52 -6.98
N LEU A 70 -5.02 -6.43 -5.80
CA LEU A 70 -5.18 -7.49 -4.80
C LEU A 70 -6.64 -7.65 -4.42
N VAL A 71 -7.29 -6.53 -4.17
CA VAL A 71 -8.71 -6.55 -3.79
C VAL A 71 -9.57 -7.06 -4.93
N ALA A 72 -9.28 -6.61 -6.15
CA ALA A 72 -10.03 -7.07 -7.31
C ALA A 72 -9.91 -8.57 -7.48
N GLY A 73 -8.71 -9.10 -7.26
CA GLY A 73 -8.51 -10.53 -7.36
C GLY A 73 -9.29 -11.30 -6.33
N ARG A 74 -9.45 -10.74 -5.14
CA ARG A 74 -10.19 -11.42 -4.08
C ARG A 74 -11.67 -11.48 -4.33
N ARG A 75 -12.16 -10.56 -5.12
CA ARG A 75 -13.60 -10.46 -5.32
C ARG A 75 -14.14 -11.47 -6.32
N ARG A 76 -13.27 -12.21 -6.94
CA ARG A 76 -13.68 -13.17 -7.97
C ARG A 76 -14.27 -14.44 -7.42
#